data_ca655bc52d0b749cac3dcab49a2bb807
#
_entry.id   ca655bc52d0b749cac3dcab49a2bb807
#
_cell.length_a   1.000
_cell.length_b   1.000
_cell.length_c   1.000
_cell.angle_alpha   90.00
_cell.angle_beta   90.00
_cell.angle_gamma   90.00
#
_symmetry.space_group_name_H-M   'P 1'
#
loop_
_entity.id
_entity.type
_entity.pdbx_description
1 polymer ?
#
loop_
_entity_poly.entity_id
_entity_poly.type
_entity_poly.pdbx_seq_one_letter_code
_entity_poly.pdbx_strand_id
1 'polypeptide(L)'
;GLFEALRLASGVEGPRVEVDAAWGAAEEVSRGKDTPSGHWELTGLPVPWEWTTFPDRRPCLPPEVAAEVIRLSGAGGILGDRHASGTAIIEEEGEAHLRTGWPICYTSVDSVLQVAAHEEAFGLGRLMALCEGLAPM
;
A
#
# COMPACT_ATOMS: atom_id res chain seq x y z
N GLY A 1 -1.56 31.05 0.41
CA GLY A 1 -1.33 29.64 0.48
C GLY A 1 -2.50 28.78 0.11
N LEU A 2 -3.05 28.04 1.07
CA LEU A 2 -4.07 27.01 0.80
C LEU A 2 -5.30 27.55 0.04
N PHE A 3 -5.83 28.69 0.42
CA PHE A 3 -7.00 29.27 -0.25
C PHE A 3 -6.73 29.64 -1.72
N GLU A 4 -5.53 30.12 -2.03
CA GLU A 4 -5.16 30.43 -3.42
C GLU A 4 -4.96 29.15 -4.24
N ALA A 5 -4.38 28.11 -3.64
CA ALA A 5 -4.24 26.80 -4.29
C ALA A 5 -5.62 26.17 -4.57
N LEU A 6 -6.54 26.22 -3.61
CA LEU A 6 -7.93 25.77 -3.79
C LEU A 6 -8.66 26.58 -4.85
N ARG A 7 -8.48 27.90 -4.91
CA ARG A 7 -9.06 28.75 -5.94
C ARG A 7 -8.57 28.38 -7.35
N LEU A 8 -7.27 28.11 -7.50
CA LEU A 8 -6.71 27.65 -8.78
C LEU A 8 -7.28 26.30 -9.19
N ALA A 9 -7.37 25.36 -8.24
CA ALA A 9 -7.82 24.01 -8.52
C ALA A 9 -9.33 23.89 -8.76
N SER A 10 -10.15 24.69 -8.06
CA SER A 10 -11.61 24.57 -8.07
C SER A 10 -12.36 25.74 -8.71
N GLY A 11 -11.67 26.83 -9.05
CA GLY A 11 -12.29 28.03 -9.56
C GLY A 11 -13.14 28.82 -8.54
N VAL A 12 -13.14 28.40 -7.28
CA VAL A 12 -13.90 29.07 -6.20
C VAL A 12 -13.18 30.32 -5.75
N GLU A 13 -13.88 31.45 -5.74
CA GLU A 13 -13.34 32.71 -5.21
C GLU A 13 -13.28 32.68 -3.67
N GLY A 14 -12.16 33.09 -3.13
CA GLY A 14 -11.91 33.21 -1.70
C GLY A 14 -11.08 34.45 -1.36
N PRO A 15 -10.88 34.75 -0.07
CA PRO A 15 -10.11 35.91 0.34
C PRO A 15 -8.67 35.81 -0.13
N ARG A 16 -8.13 36.85 -0.75
CA ARG A 16 -6.70 36.95 -1.07
C ARG A 16 -5.92 37.24 0.20
N VAL A 17 -4.94 36.40 0.47
CA VAL A 17 -4.04 36.54 1.60
C VAL A 17 -2.62 36.67 1.05
N GLU A 18 -1.90 37.69 1.47
CA GLU A 18 -0.47 37.79 1.17
C GLU A 18 0.25 36.63 1.87
N VAL A 19 1.07 35.91 1.11
CA VAL A 19 1.88 34.80 1.59
C VAL A 19 3.34 35.05 1.22
N ASP A 20 4.22 34.74 2.12
CA ASP A 20 5.67 34.85 1.98
C ASP A 20 6.34 33.52 1.55
N ALA A 21 5.56 32.63 0.95
CA ALA A 21 5.99 31.32 0.48
C ALA A 21 5.50 31.05 -0.95
N ALA A 22 6.16 30.15 -1.65
CA ALA A 22 5.65 29.61 -2.90
C ALA A 22 4.46 28.66 -2.64
N TRP A 23 3.46 28.76 -3.49
CA TRP A 23 2.27 27.91 -3.44
C TRP A 23 1.76 27.63 -4.85
N GLY A 24 0.97 26.57 -4.98
CA GLY A 24 0.39 26.17 -6.25
C GLY A 24 -0.59 25.02 -6.10
N ALA A 25 -1.18 24.64 -7.20
CA ALA A 25 -1.96 23.43 -7.35
C ALA A 25 -1.24 22.54 -8.38
N ALA A 26 -1.17 21.24 -8.11
CA ALA A 26 -0.64 20.27 -9.03
C ALA A 26 -1.73 19.26 -9.37
N GLU A 27 -1.75 18.81 -10.61
CA GLU A 27 -2.61 17.71 -11.06
C GLU A 27 -1.77 16.47 -11.24
N GLU A 28 -2.28 15.35 -10.72
CA GLU A 28 -1.64 14.06 -10.88
C GLU A 28 -1.72 13.59 -12.35
N VAL A 29 -0.59 13.20 -12.91
CA VAL A 29 -0.48 12.65 -14.27
C VAL A 29 -0.21 11.16 -14.30
N SER A 30 0.16 10.57 -13.16
CA SER A 30 0.31 9.12 -13.01
C SER A 30 -1.03 8.42 -13.22
N ARG A 31 -1.00 7.22 -13.79
CA ARG A 31 -2.21 6.44 -14.08
C ARG A 31 -2.82 5.81 -12.83
N GLY A 32 -1.98 5.40 -11.89
CA GLY A 32 -2.41 4.83 -10.61
C GLY A 32 -2.85 5.93 -9.65
N LYS A 33 -3.93 5.68 -8.92
CA LYS A 33 -4.40 6.55 -7.83
C LYS A 33 -4.12 5.91 -6.48
N ASP A 34 -2.90 5.52 -6.28
CA ASP A 34 -2.39 4.85 -5.09
C ASP A 34 -1.31 5.69 -4.41
N THR A 35 -1.06 5.41 -3.14
CA THR A 35 -0.06 6.13 -2.34
C THR A 35 1.35 6.06 -2.93
N PRO A 36 1.86 4.91 -3.42
CA PRO A 36 3.17 4.85 -4.07
C PRO A 36 3.28 5.76 -5.29
N SER A 37 2.31 5.76 -6.20
CA SER A 37 2.31 6.63 -7.38
C SER A 37 2.34 8.11 -7.00
N GLY A 38 1.51 8.51 -6.04
CA GLY A 38 1.47 9.89 -5.57
C GLY A 38 2.79 10.35 -4.93
N HIS A 39 3.44 9.49 -4.15
CA HIS A 39 4.72 9.82 -3.55
C HIS A 39 5.84 9.94 -4.59
N TRP A 40 5.89 9.06 -5.59
CA TRP A 40 6.88 9.13 -6.66
C TRP A 40 6.68 10.38 -7.50
N GLU A 41 5.45 10.70 -7.82
CA GLU A 41 5.13 11.89 -8.62
C GLU A 41 5.47 13.19 -7.89
N LEU A 42 5.23 13.26 -6.56
CA LEU A 42 5.67 14.40 -5.73
C LEU A 42 7.19 14.60 -5.76
N THR A 43 7.97 13.55 -6.00
CA THR A 43 9.43 13.64 -6.17
C THR A 43 9.86 13.93 -7.61
N GLY A 44 8.92 14.13 -8.52
CA GLY A 44 9.19 14.44 -9.93
C GLY A 44 9.26 13.21 -10.85
N LEU A 45 8.81 12.05 -10.38
CA LEU A 45 8.82 10.80 -11.15
C LEU A 45 7.38 10.28 -11.36
N PRO A 46 6.68 10.75 -12.41
CA PRO A 46 5.38 10.20 -12.78
C PRO A 46 5.48 8.70 -13.08
N VAL A 47 4.56 7.91 -12.58
CA VAL A 47 4.50 6.46 -12.80
C VAL A 47 3.73 6.19 -14.10
N PRO A 48 4.39 5.71 -15.17
CA PRO A 48 3.75 5.54 -16.49
C PRO A 48 2.97 4.24 -16.65
N TRP A 49 3.05 3.34 -15.68
CA TRP A 49 2.33 2.05 -15.69
C TRP A 49 1.16 2.04 -14.73
N GLU A 50 0.26 1.10 -14.93
CA GLU A 50 -0.81 0.79 -14.00
C GLU A 50 -0.34 -0.31 -13.05
N TRP A 51 -0.66 -0.15 -11.75
CA TRP A 51 -0.43 -1.19 -10.77
C TRP A 51 -1.46 -2.30 -10.93
N THR A 52 -1.06 -3.53 -10.63
CA THR A 52 -2.00 -4.62 -10.47
C THR A 52 -2.83 -4.38 -9.21
N THR A 53 -4.13 -4.27 -9.36
CA THR A 53 -5.06 -4.12 -8.24
C THR A 53 -5.72 -5.45 -7.91
N PHE A 54 -5.90 -5.70 -6.62
CA PHE A 54 -6.54 -6.91 -6.12
C PHE A 54 -8.00 -6.66 -5.80
N PRO A 55 -8.91 -7.61 -6.08
CA PRO A 55 -10.34 -7.42 -5.84
C PRO A 55 -10.67 -7.39 -4.35
N ASP A 56 -11.66 -6.57 -3.97
CA ASP A 56 -12.23 -6.59 -2.62
C ASP A 56 -13.13 -7.83 -2.44
N ARG A 57 -12.48 -8.95 -2.20
CA ARG A 57 -13.12 -10.25 -1.91
C ARG A 57 -12.19 -11.12 -1.06
N ARG A 58 -12.67 -12.28 -0.64
CA ARG A 58 -11.85 -13.30 0.06
C ARG A 58 -11.96 -14.64 -0.68
N PRO A 59 -10.85 -15.26 -1.12
CA PRO A 59 -9.47 -14.73 -1.16
C PRO A 59 -9.34 -13.54 -2.12
N CYS A 60 -8.50 -12.56 -1.78
CA CYS A 60 -8.22 -11.41 -2.65
C CYS A 60 -7.00 -11.65 -3.54
N LEU A 61 -6.05 -12.47 -3.09
CA LEU A 61 -4.84 -12.77 -3.84
C LEU A 61 -5.10 -13.85 -4.90
N PRO A 62 -4.51 -13.71 -6.09
CA PRO A 62 -4.44 -14.80 -7.06
C PRO A 62 -3.73 -16.02 -6.46
N PRO A 63 -4.15 -17.24 -6.81
CA PRO A 63 -3.56 -18.47 -6.25
C PRO A 63 -2.04 -18.56 -6.44
N GLU A 64 -1.52 -18.05 -7.56
CA GLU A 64 -0.09 -18.02 -7.87
C GLU A 64 0.68 -17.09 -6.92
N VAL A 65 0.11 -15.93 -6.56
CA VAL A 65 0.71 -15.00 -5.60
C VAL A 65 0.72 -15.62 -4.20
N ALA A 66 -0.40 -16.20 -3.78
CA ALA A 66 -0.50 -16.88 -2.49
C ALA A 66 0.48 -18.06 -2.39
N ALA A 67 0.61 -18.87 -3.43
CA ALA A 67 1.57 -19.97 -3.49
C ALA A 67 3.02 -19.48 -3.41
N GLU A 68 3.33 -18.38 -4.07
CA GLU A 68 4.68 -17.80 -4.06
C GLU A 68 5.02 -17.21 -2.68
N VAL A 69 4.07 -16.55 -2.01
CA VAL A 69 4.25 -16.13 -0.60
C VAL A 69 4.58 -17.32 0.30
N ILE A 70 3.85 -18.42 0.17
CA ILE A 70 4.09 -19.64 0.95
C ILE A 70 5.48 -20.20 0.65
N ARG A 71 5.84 -20.32 -0.63
CA ARG A 71 7.14 -20.83 -1.07
C ARG A 71 8.31 -20.00 -0.54
N LEU A 72 8.25 -18.68 -0.73
CA LEU A 72 9.31 -17.75 -0.32
C LEU A 72 9.43 -17.63 1.20
N SER A 73 8.31 -17.59 1.89
CA SER A 73 8.30 -17.52 3.34
C SER A 73 8.67 -18.86 4.01
N GLY A 74 8.55 -19.99 3.32
CA GLY A 74 8.66 -21.33 3.90
C GLY A 74 7.57 -21.63 4.94
N ALA A 75 6.48 -20.87 4.94
CA ALA A 75 5.34 -21.07 5.82
C ALA A 75 4.41 -22.16 5.29
N GLY A 76 3.58 -22.74 6.16
CA GLY A 76 2.57 -23.72 5.75
C GLY A 76 1.31 -23.09 5.13
N GLY A 77 1.20 -21.76 5.13
CA GLY A 77 0.06 -21.02 4.59
C GLY A 77 0.23 -19.52 4.79
N ILE A 78 -0.83 -18.79 4.48
CA ILE A 78 -0.96 -17.34 4.71
C ILE A 78 -2.18 -17.06 5.58
N LEU A 79 -2.19 -15.91 6.25
CA LEU A 79 -3.33 -15.40 7.01
C LEU A 79 -3.90 -14.16 6.31
N GLY A 80 -5.13 -13.81 6.63
CA GLY A 80 -5.80 -12.65 6.07
C GLY A 80 -6.40 -12.92 4.70
N ASP A 81 -5.64 -12.72 3.65
CA ASP A 81 -6.03 -12.88 2.24
C ASP A 81 -7.37 -12.19 1.91
N ARG A 82 -7.45 -10.92 2.33
CA ARG A 82 -8.62 -10.06 2.13
C ARG A 82 -8.26 -8.58 2.16
N HIS A 83 -9.22 -7.77 1.72
CA HIS A 83 -9.14 -6.32 1.92
C HIS A 83 -9.42 -5.97 3.38
N ALA A 84 -8.53 -5.18 4.00
CA ALA A 84 -8.68 -4.74 5.40
C ALA A 84 -7.79 -3.53 5.71
N SER A 85 -8.09 -2.81 6.79
CA SER A 85 -7.12 -1.88 7.37
C SER A 85 -6.01 -2.65 8.09
N GLY A 86 -4.78 -2.11 8.06
CA GLY A 86 -3.63 -2.77 8.68
C GLY A 86 -3.80 -3.02 10.18
N THR A 87 -4.36 -2.05 10.92
CA THR A 87 -4.62 -2.22 12.35
C THR A 87 -5.62 -3.33 12.63
N ALA A 88 -6.75 -3.35 11.92
CA ALA A 88 -7.78 -4.36 12.14
C ALA A 88 -7.29 -5.77 11.82
N ILE A 89 -6.61 -5.96 10.69
CA ILE A 89 -6.17 -7.29 10.30
C ILE A 89 -5.04 -7.83 11.19
N ILE A 90 -4.16 -6.95 11.70
CA ILE A 90 -3.13 -7.36 12.65
C ILE A 90 -3.77 -7.73 14.00
N GLU A 91 -4.79 -7.01 14.45
CA GLU A 91 -5.53 -7.35 15.66
C GLU A 91 -6.26 -8.69 15.54
N GLU A 92 -6.90 -8.96 14.39
CA GLU A 92 -7.64 -10.19 14.14
C GLU A 92 -6.74 -11.42 13.92
N GLU A 93 -5.65 -11.29 13.17
CA GLU A 93 -4.83 -12.42 12.73
C GLU A 93 -3.51 -12.55 13.52
N GLY A 94 -3.16 -11.57 14.36
CA GLY A 94 -1.88 -11.51 15.04
C GLY A 94 -1.61 -12.70 15.95
N GLU A 95 -2.59 -13.17 16.70
CA GLU A 95 -2.44 -14.36 17.55
C GLU A 95 -2.20 -15.62 16.71
N ALA A 96 -2.94 -15.77 15.62
CA ALA A 96 -2.74 -16.87 14.69
C ALA A 96 -1.36 -16.82 14.03
N HIS A 97 -0.90 -15.62 13.66
CA HIS A 97 0.44 -15.40 13.13
C HIS A 97 1.54 -15.85 14.12
N LEU A 98 1.44 -15.43 15.38
CA LEU A 98 2.42 -15.82 16.41
C LEU A 98 2.45 -17.33 16.64
N ARG A 99 1.30 -18.00 16.57
CA ARG A 99 1.18 -19.45 16.77
C ARG A 99 1.67 -20.25 15.57
N THR A 100 1.40 -19.80 14.35
CA THR A 100 1.68 -20.56 13.12
C THR A 100 2.97 -20.16 12.42
N GLY A 101 3.44 -18.94 12.62
CA GLY A 101 4.52 -18.33 11.84
C GLY A 101 4.11 -18.01 10.39
N TRP A 102 2.81 -18.00 10.06
CA TRP A 102 2.32 -17.68 8.72
C TRP A 102 2.23 -16.18 8.54
N PRO A 103 2.71 -15.61 7.42
CA PRO A 103 2.61 -14.17 7.18
C PRO A 103 1.15 -13.74 7.00
N ILE A 104 0.83 -12.53 7.45
CA ILE A 104 -0.47 -11.90 7.26
C ILE A 104 -0.42 -11.12 5.95
N CYS A 105 -1.17 -11.57 4.94
CA CYS A 105 -1.23 -10.94 3.62
C CYS A 105 -2.59 -10.28 3.44
N TYR A 106 -2.60 -9.04 2.98
CA TYR A 106 -3.84 -8.30 2.81
C TYR A 106 -3.65 -7.18 1.78
N THR A 107 -4.75 -6.59 1.37
CA THR A 107 -4.78 -5.35 0.60
C THR A 107 -5.51 -4.29 1.39
N SER A 108 -5.15 -3.04 1.20
CA SER A 108 -5.82 -1.89 1.83
C SER A 108 -6.51 -1.02 0.79
N VAL A 109 -6.97 0.15 1.22
CA VAL A 109 -7.59 1.16 0.32
C VAL A 109 -6.71 1.49 -0.87
N ASP A 110 -5.39 1.42 -0.71
CA ASP A 110 -4.40 1.63 -1.79
C ASP A 110 -4.27 0.44 -2.74
N SER A 111 -5.00 -0.65 -2.47
CA SER A 111 -5.03 -1.90 -3.27
C SER A 111 -3.69 -2.59 -3.51
N VAL A 112 -2.61 -2.15 -2.85
CA VAL A 112 -1.30 -2.81 -2.92
C VAL A 112 -1.27 -4.03 -2.00
N LEU A 113 -0.49 -5.04 -2.38
CA LEU A 113 -0.21 -6.17 -1.51
C LEU A 113 0.63 -5.71 -0.31
N GLN A 114 0.10 -5.97 0.86
CA GLN A 114 0.77 -5.71 2.12
C GLN A 114 1.03 -7.02 2.86
N VAL A 115 2.21 -7.11 3.46
CA VAL A 115 2.61 -8.27 4.27
C VAL A 115 3.00 -7.78 5.65
N ALA A 116 2.27 -8.23 6.66
CA ALA A 116 2.59 -7.97 8.06
C ALA A 116 3.14 -9.22 8.74
N ALA A 117 4.15 -9.02 9.58
CA ALA A 117 4.73 -10.07 10.39
C ALA A 117 5.35 -9.49 11.67
N HIS A 118 5.36 -10.27 12.73
CA HIS A 118 5.97 -9.88 14.00
C HIS A 118 7.50 -9.96 13.92
N GLU A 119 8.18 -8.90 14.28
CA GLU A 119 9.63 -8.76 14.11
C GLU A 119 10.43 -9.89 14.75
N GLU A 120 10.09 -10.28 15.98
CA GLU A 120 10.81 -11.34 16.69
C GLU A 120 10.38 -12.75 16.27
N ALA A 121 9.08 -12.96 16.04
CA ALA A 121 8.53 -14.29 15.76
C ALA A 121 8.77 -14.74 14.31
N PHE A 122 8.69 -13.83 13.36
CA PHE A 122 8.92 -14.10 11.93
C PHE A 122 10.34 -13.76 11.49
N GLY A 123 10.87 -12.67 12.02
CA GLY A 123 12.20 -12.14 11.73
C GLY A 123 12.19 -11.14 10.56
N LEU A 124 12.81 -9.96 10.80
CA LEU A 124 12.89 -8.89 9.80
C LEU A 124 13.58 -9.35 8.51
N GLY A 125 14.69 -10.08 8.62
CA GLY A 125 15.42 -10.57 7.45
C GLY A 125 14.58 -11.49 6.56
N ARG A 126 13.74 -12.35 7.16
CA ARG A 126 12.82 -13.22 6.44
C ARG A 126 11.71 -12.43 5.75
N LEU A 127 11.18 -11.39 6.41
CA LEU A 127 10.18 -10.49 5.82
C LEU A 127 10.74 -9.73 4.62
N MET A 128 11.94 -9.17 4.75
CA MET A 128 12.60 -8.46 3.66
C MET A 128 12.86 -9.38 2.46
N ALA A 129 13.40 -10.58 2.69
CA ALA A 129 13.63 -11.55 1.62
C ALA A 129 12.33 -11.99 0.92
N LEU A 130 11.24 -12.12 1.68
CA LEU A 130 9.91 -12.38 1.12
C LEU A 130 9.46 -11.24 0.20
N CYS A 131 9.55 -9.98 0.65
CA CYS A 131 9.16 -8.82 -0.15
C CYS A 131 10.04 -8.66 -1.41
N GLU A 132 11.35 -8.85 -1.29
CA GLU A 132 12.27 -8.84 -2.43
C GLU A 132 11.94 -9.93 -3.46
N GLY A 133 11.57 -11.12 -3.00
CA GLY A 133 11.19 -12.22 -3.89
C GLY A 133 9.85 -12.02 -4.58
N LEU A 134 8.92 -11.26 -3.98
CA LEU A 134 7.62 -10.94 -4.56
C LEU A 134 7.67 -9.75 -5.54
N ALA A 135 8.63 -8.84 -5.39
CA ALA A 135 8.68 -7.60 -6.17
C ALA A 135 8.71 -7.79 -7.71
N PRO A 136 9.24 -8.90 -8.29
CA PRO A 136 9.22 -9.11 -9.73
C PRO A 136 7.89 -9.64 -10.29
N MET A 137 6.92 -9.99 -9.44
CA MET A 137 5.62 -10.56 -9.86
C MET A 137 4.64 -9.48 -10.30
#